data_3668b9d7d30a95af153b3a8ced8307f3
#
_entry.id   3668b9d7d30a95af153b3a8ced8307f3
#
_cell.length_a   1.000
_cell.length_b   1.000
_cell.length_c   1.000
_cell.angle_alpha   90.00
_cell.angle_beta   90.00
_cell.angle_gamma   90.00
#
_symmetry.space_group_name_H-M   'P 1'
#
loop_
_entity.id
_entity.type
_entity.pdbx_description
1 polymer ?
#
loop_
_entity_poly.entity_id
_entity_poly.type
_entity_poly.pdbx_seq_one_letter_code
_entity_poly.pdbx_strand_id
1 'polypeptide(L)'
;MTTILAAIFVFGVLITVHEFGHFITAKMTGMRVDEFAIGFGPNIFQKKVGETLYSLRIIPLGGYNKIAGMDPEEPDSDDSFKSKSIPARMLVILAGSLMNFLLPIILFFSIFMINGIQKPVDQPILGTIMEDKAAAQAGLQVGDRILAINGEKIVTWNDLVVTLQKYPDKEITVTAEHQGAVKNYQMTPAYDAQYGRPLIGISPTYEQYQPGVVEAATMGAGYTKYIIFAMIDGLQKIITGAAPADVSGPIGVAKMAGEMAN
;
A
#
# COMPACT_ATOMS: atom_id res chain seq x y z
N MET A 1 16.29 -18.94 -4.37
CA MET A 1 15.12 -19.74 -3.91
C MET A 1 14.04 -18.88 -3.28
N THR A 2 14.38 -17.91 -2.43
CA THR A 2 13.42 -16.96 -1.80
C THR A 2 12.53 -16.24 -2.81
N THR A 3 13.10 -15.71 -3.90
CA THR A 3 12.34 -15.01 -4.96
C THR A 3 11.23 -15.87 -5.60
N ILE A 4 11.54 -17.13 -5.88
CA ILE A 4 10.55 -18.05 -6.50
C ILE A 4 9.44 -18.37 -5.50
N LEU A 5 9.80 -18.67 -4.26
CA LEU A 5 8.83 -18.96 -3.21
C LEU A 5 7.94 -17.75 -2.89
N ALA A 6 8.54 -16.55 -2.82
CA ALA A 6 7.81 -15.31 -2.62
C ALA A 6 6.82 -15.03 -3.79
N ALA A 7 7.27 -15.23 -5.03
CA ALA A 7 6.41 -15.08 -6.19
C ALA A 7 5.24 -16.08 -6.19
N ILE A 8 5.51 -17.35 -5.90
CA ILE A 8 4.48 -18.39 -5.79
C ILE A 8 3.45 -18.01 -4.71
N PHE A 9 3.93 -17.53 -3.56
CA PHE A 9 3.07 -17.10 -2.47
C PHE A 9 2.19 -15.92 -2.87
N VAL A 10 2.79 -14.85 -3.41
CA VAL A 10 2.05 -13.63 -3.81
C VAL A 10 1.01 -13.93 -4.87
N PHE A 11 1.40 -14.60 -5.97
CA PHE A 11 0.46 -14.95 -7.04
C PHE A 11 -0.58 -15.96 -6.57
N GLY A 12 -0.19 -16.94 -5.75
CA GLY A 12 -1.11 -17.91 -5.16
C GLY A 12 -2.21 -17.24 -4.33
N VAL A 13 -1.84 -16.28 -3.47
CA VAL A 13 -2.81 -15.51 -2.68
C VAL A 13 -3.71 -14.66 -3.58
N LEU A 14 -3.13 -13.89 -4.51
CA LEU A 14 -3.89 -13.01 -5.40
C LEU A 14 -4.92 -13.78 -6.22
N ILE A 15 -4.52 -14.92 -6.82
CA ILE A 15 -5.42 -15.73 -7.65
C ILE A 15 -6.45 -16.43 -6.76
N THR A 16 -6.07 -16.97 -5.60
CA THR A 16 -7.02 -17.60 -4.69
C THR A 16 -8.12 -16.64 -4.23
N VAL A 17 -7.75 -15.40 -3.88
CA VAL A 17 -8.70 -14.35 -3.49
C VAL A 17 -9.59 -13.93 -4.66
N HIS A 18 -9.03 -13.83 -5.86
CA HIS A 18 -9.78 -13.58 -7.08
C HIS A 18 -10.84 -14.66 -7.33
N GLU A 19 -10.43 -15.92 -7.33
CA GLU A 19 -11.34 -17.06 -7.52
C GLU A 19 -12.39 -17.16 -6.40
N PHE A 20 -12.00 -16.85 -5.17
CA PHE A 20 -12.94 -16.79 -4.05
C PHE A 20 -14.02 -15.71 -4.25
N GLY A 21 -13.70 -14.60 -4.91
CA GLY A 21 -14.66 -13.58 -5.30
C GLY A 21 -15.76 -14.14 -6.21
N HIS A 22 -15.39 -14.84 -7.26
CA HIS A 22 -16.34 -15.51 -8.17
C HIS A 22 -17.17 -16.56 -7.43
N PHE A 23 -16.50 -17.38 -6.61
CA PHE A 23 -17.14 -18.44 -5.83
C PHE A 23 -18.24 -17.89 -4.91
N ILE A 24 -17.88 -16.94 -4.04
CA ILE A 24 -18.82 -16.45 -3.04
C ILE A 24 -20.03 -15.74 -3.68
N THR A 25 -19.80 -14.96 -4.74
CA THR A 25 -20.87 -14.25 -5.43
C THR A 25 -21.75 -15.18 -6.26
N ALA A 26 -21.20 -16.23 -6.87
CA ALA A 26 -21.98 -17.27 -7.54
C ALA A 26 -22.92 -17.95 -6.53
N LYS A 27 -22.42 -18.35 -5.37
CA LYS A 27 -23.24 -18.92 -4.28
C LYS A 27 -24.29 -17.95 -3.77
N MET A 28 -23.97 -16.67 -3.55
CA MET A 28 -24.90 -15.64 -3.08
C MET A 28 -26.04 -15.37 -4.09
N THR A 29 -25.77 -15.51 -5.38
CA THR A 29 -26.75 -15.32 -6.46
C THR A 29 -27.49 -16.61 -6.84
N GLY A 30 -27.29 -17.68 -6.08
CA GLY A 30 -27.97 -18.96 -6.28
C GLY A 30 -27.51 -19.69 -7.55
N MET A 31 -26.27 -19.50 -7.96
CA MET A 31 -25.63 -20.29 -9.01
C MET A 31 -24.95 -21.50 -8.37
N ARG A 32 -25.08 -22.67 -9.02
CA ARG A 32 -24.39 -23.86 -8.60
C ARG A 32 -22.90 -23.76 -8.95
N VAL A 33 -22.04 -24.05 -7.96
CA VAL A 33 -20.61 -24.18 -8.16
C VAL A 33 -20.24 -25.65 -7.97
N ASP A 34 -19.90 -26.32 -9.06
CA ASP A 34 -19.58 -27.75 -9.08
C ASP A 34 -18.20 -27.99 -8.45
N GLU A 35 -17.21 -27.13 -8.74
CA GLU A 35 -15.88 -27.22 -8.14
C GLU A 35 -15.29 -25.83 -7.84
N PHE A 36 -14.65 -25.72 -6.68
CA PHE A 36 -13.74 -24.65 -6.31
C PHE A 36 -12.35 -25.24 -6.08
N ALA A 37 -11.40 -24.89 -6.93
CA ALA A 37 -10.07 -25.45 -6.93
C ALA A 37 -9.01 -24.37 -6.65
N ILE A 38 -8.10 -24.65 -5.72
CA ILE A 38 -6.88 -23.89 -5.49
C ILE A 38 -5.72 -24.67 -6.13
N GLY A 39 -5.02 -24.04 -7.08
CA GLY A 39 -3.94 -24.65 -7.83
C GLY A 39 -4.39 -25.40 -9.07
N PHE A 40 -3.41 -25.97 -9.78
CA PHE A 40 -3.58 -26.80 -10.98
C PHE A 40 -2.91 -28.16 -10.82
N GLY A 41 -3.21 -29.07 -11.75
CA GLY A 41 -2.65 -30.42 -11.80
C GLY A 41 -3.39 -31.42 -10.92
N PRO A 42 -2.75 -32.53 -10.51
CA PRO A 42 -3.34 -33.57 -9.69
C PRO A 42 -3.79 -33.05 -8.31
N ASN A 43 -4.87 -33.64 -7.78
CA ASN A 43 -5.38 -33.30 -6.46
C ASN A 43 -4.44 -33.83 -5.35
N ILE A 44 -4.06 -32.93 -4.42
CA ILE A 44 -3.45 -33.31 -3.14
C ILE A 44 -4.55 -33.70 -2.15
N PHE A 45 -5.60 -32.87 -2.12
CA PHE A 45 -6.75 -33.06 -1.25
C PHE A 45 -8.03 -32.65 -1.96
N GLN A 46 -9.10 -33.39 -1.74
CA GLN A 46 -10.42 -33.02 -2.22
C GLN A 46 -11.51 -33.43 -1.22
N LYS A 47 -12.54 -32.59 -1.09
CA LYS A 47 -13.68 -32.85 -0.24
C LYS A 47 -14.94 -32.26 -0.85
N LYS A 48 -15.97 -33.08 -1.00
CA LYS A 48 -17.29 -32.62 -1.44
C LYS A 48 -18.10 -32.14 -0.22
N VAL A 49 -18.59 -30.91 -0.25
CA VAL A 49 -19.48 -30.33 0.75
C VAL A 49 -20.70 -29.76 0.04
N GLY A 50 -21.85 -30.37 0.30
CA GLY A 50 -23.07 -30.09 -0.48
C GLY A 50 -22.87 -30.48 -1.94
N GLU A 51 -23.12 -29.56 -2.84
CA GLU A 51 -22.95 -29.73 -4.31
C GLU A 51 -21.53 -29.40 -4.79
N THR A 52 -20.73 -28.66 -4.00
CA THR A 52 -19.42 -28.17 -4.40
C THR A 52 -18.31 -29.13 -4.00
N LEU A 53 -17.44 -29.47 -4.95
CA LEU A 53 -16.17 -30.14 -4.70
C LEU A 53 -15.10 -29.11 -4.43
N TYR A 54 -14.51 -29.13 -3.24
CA TYR A 54 -13.35 -28.32 -2.87
C TYR A 54 -12.09 -29.12 -3.12
N SER A 55 -11.16 -28.57 -3.91
CA SER A 55 -9.92 -29.26 -4.24
C SER A 55 -8.68 -28.36 -4.03
N LEU A 56 -7.63 -28.97 -3.48
CA LEU A 56 -6.29 -28.41 -3.41
C LEU A 56 -5.39 -29.21 -4.32
N ARG A 57 -4.67 -28.52 -5.22
CA ARG A 57 -3.87 -29.14 -6.27
C ARG A 57 -2.38 -28.85 -6.11
N ILE A 58 -1.55 -29.63 -6.76
CA ILE A 58 -0.10 -29.68 -6.55
C ILE A 58 0.63 -28.38 -6.95
N ILE A 59 0.16 -27.67 -7.97
CA ILE A 59 0.78 -26.45 -8.48
C ILE A 59 0.01 -25.26 -7.93
N PRO A 60 0.56 -24.52 -6.93
CA PRO A 60 -0.16 -23.44 -6.23
C PRO A 60 -0.17 -22.12 -7.01
N LEU A 61 -0.08 -22.19 -8.33
CA LEU A 61 -0.10 -21.05 -9.24
C LEU A 61 -1.42 -21.01 -9.98
N GLY A 62 -2.48 -20.56 -9.28
CA GLY A 62 -3.79 -20.46 -9.91
C GLY A 62 -4.91 -21.08 -9.10
N GLY A 63 -6.02 -21.25 -9.77
CA GLY A 63 -7.25 -21.84 -9.26
C GLY A 63 -8.32 -21.72 -10.31
N TYR A 64 -9.49 -22.30 -10.05
CA TYR A 64 -10.65 -22.10 -10.89
C TYR A 64 -11.97 -22.38 -10.15
N ASN A 65 -13.01 -21.79 -10.68
CA ASN A 65 -14.39 -22.07 -10.29
C ASN A 65 -15.12 -22.74 -11.46
N LYS A 66 -15.66 -23.92 -11.24
CA LYS A 66 -16.58 -24.52 -12.18
C LYS A 66 -18.01 -24.12 -11.80
N ILE A 67 -18.50 -23.03 -12.40
CA ILE A 67 -19.85 -22.54 -12.21
C ILE A 67 -20.74 -23.13 -13.30
N ALA A 68 -21.83 -23.77 -12.90
CA ALA A 68 -22.76 -24.42 -13.84
C ALA A 68 -23.26 -23.45 -14.93
N GLY A 69 -23.27 -23.87 -16.16
CA GLY A 69 -23.70 -23.09 -17.32
C GLY A 69 -22.77 -21.97 -17.76
N MET A 70 -21.55 -21.90 -17.28
CA MET A 70 -20.50 -21.03 -17.86
C MET A 70 -19.89 -21.68 -19.11
N ASP A 71 -19.82 -23.01 -19.16
CA ASP A 71 -19.44 -23.74 -20.35
C ASP A 71 -20.59 -23.70 -21.37
N PRO A 72 -20.32 -23.30 -22.63
CA PRO A 72 -21.36 -23.31 -23.69
C PRO A 72 -22.00 -24.69 -23.95
N GLU A 73 -21.28 -25.77 -23.71
CA GLU A 73 -21.74 -27.15 -23.97
C GLU A 73 -22.57 -27.72 -22.80
N GLU A 74 -22.57 -27.07 -21.63
CA GLU A 74 -23.37 -27.53 -20.49
C GLU A 74 -24.86 -27.21 -20.69
N PRO A 75 -25.77 -28.17 -20.33
CA PRO A 75 -27.21 -27.95 -20.42
C PRO A 75 -27.64 -26.85 -19.44
N ASP A 76 -28.62 -26.06 -19.83
CA ASP A 76 -29.20 -25.04 -18.99
C ASP A 76 -29.99 -25.69 -17.84
N SER A 77 -29.82 -25.12 -16.62
CA SER A 77 -30.56 -25.48 -15.41
C SER A 77 -30.93 -24.19 -14.66
N ASP A 78 -31.92 -24.27 -13.79
CA ASP A 78 -32.42 -23.09 -13.04
C ASP A 78 -31.36 -22.47 -12.13
N ASP A 79 -30.33 -23.23 -11.76
CA ASP A 79 -29.18 -22.83 -10.95
C ASP A 79 -27.93 -22.53 -11.78
N SER A 80 -28.04 -22.49 -13.12
CA SER A 80 -26.95 -22.19 -14.02
C SER A 80 -26.69 -20.67 -14.15
N PHE A 81 -25.48 -20.29 -14.54
CA PHE A 81 -25.10 -18.92 -14.83
C PHE A 81 -26.02 -18.27 -15.88
N LYS A 82 -26.38 -19.02 -16.93
CA LYS A 82 -27.23 -18.51 -18.04
C LYS A 82 -28.64 -18.20 -17.59
N SER A 83 -29.18 -18.91 -16.59
CA SER A 83 -30.54 -18.72 -16.07
C SER A 83 -30.68 -17.48 -15.19
N LYS A 84 -29.57 -16.89 -14.70
CA LYS A 84 -29.62 -15.76 -13.77
C LYS A 84 -29.74 -14.43 -14.49
N SER A 85 -30.26 -13.43 -13.76
CA SER A 85 -30.38 -12.06 -14.25
C SER A 85 -29.05 -11.45 -14.67
N ILE A 86 -29.07 -10.50 -15.59
CA ILE A 86 -27.86 -9.82 -16.08
C ILE A 86 -27.06 -9.19 -14.92
N PRO A 87 -27.66 -8.47 -13.93
CA PRO A 87 -26.90 -7.93 -12.80
C PRO A 87 -26.21 -9.01 -11.97
N ALA A 88 -26.85 -10.16 -11.73
CA ALA A 88 -26.25 -11.27 -11.01
C ALA A 88 -25.02 -11.85 -11.76
N ARG A 89 -25.12 -12.02 -13.07
CA ARG A 89 -24.00 -12.47 -13.92
C ARG A 89 -22.85 -11.46 -13.92
N MET A 90 -23.17 -10.17 -14.05
CA MET A 90 -22.15 -9.11 -13.98
C MET A 90 -21.45 -9.08 -12.63
N LEU A 91 -22.20 -9.22 -11.52
CA LEU A 91 -21.63 -9.28 -10.19
C LEU A 91 -20.62 -10.43 -10.08
N VAL A 92 -20.96 -11.62 -10.54
CA VAL A 92 -20.06 -12.77 -10.52
C VAL A 92 -18.81 -12.51 -11.36
N ILE A 93 -18.94 -12.00 -12.59
CA ILE A 93 -17.81 -11.71 -13.47
C ILE A 93 -16.86 -10.68 -12.86
N LEU A 94 -17.38 -9.63 -12.24
CA LEU A 94 -16.57 -8.55 -11.66
C LEU A 94 -15.98 -8.90 -10.29
N ALA A 95 -16.58 -9.87 -9.59
CA ALA A 95 -16.27 -10.18 -8.21
C ALA A 95 -14.81 -10.57 -7.96
N GLY A 96 -14.19 -11.29 -8.88
CA GLY A 96 -12.77 -11.66 -8.76
C GLY A 96 -11.88 -10.42 -8.68
N SER A 97 -12.04 -9.50 -9.61
CA SER A 97 -11.28 -8.24 -9.59
C SER A 97 -11.60 -7.38 -8.37
N LEU A 98 -12.88 -7.29 -7.99
CA LEU A 98 -13.29 -6.54 -6.80
C LEU A 98 -12.66 -7.09 -5.52
N MET A 99 -12.55 -8.41 -5.37
CA MET A 99 -11.88 -9.03 -4.23
C MET A 99 -10.38 -8.68 -4.18
N ASN A 100 -9.72 -8.58 -5.31
CA ASN A 100 -8.32 -8.14 -5.37
C ASN A 100 -8.15 -6.66 -5.00
N PHE A 101 -9.18 -5.81 -5.13
CA PHE A 101 -9.17 -4.45 -4.59
C PHE A 101 -9.49 -4.41 -3.08
N LEU A 102 -10.26 -5.36 -2.57
CA LEU A 102 -10.53 -5.48 -1.13
C LEU A 102 -9.32 -6.04 -0.36
N LEU A 103 -8.54 -6.91 -0.98
CA LEU A 103 -7.38 -7.54 -0.35
C LEU A 103 -6.38 -6.55 0.27
N PRO A 104 -5.90 -5.52 -0.45
CA PRO A 104 -4.96 -4.55 0.14
C PRO A 104 -5.58 -3.76 1.29
N ILE A 105 -6.89 -3.48 1.29
CA ILE A 105 -7.57 -2.83 2.41
C ILE A 105 -7.46 -3.70 3.67
N ILE A 106 -7.74 -5.01 3.53
CA ILE A 106 -7.66 -5.97 4.63
C ILE A 106 -6.20 -6.14 5.10
N LEU A 107 -5.25 -6.18 4.17
CA LEU A 107 -3.83 -6.32 4.51
C LEU A 107 -3.31 -5.08 5.26
N PHE A 108 -3.58 -3.87 4.77
CA PHE A 108 -3.16 -2.64 5.46
C PHE A 108 -3.85 -2.49 6.82
N PHE A 109 -5.15 -2.78 6.89
CA PHE A 109 -5.85 -2.84 8.17
C PHE A 109 -5.13 -3.78 9.16
N SER A 110 -4.81 -4.99 8.73
CA SER A 110 -4.13 -5.98 9.57
C SER A 110 -2.74 -5.53 9.98
N ILE A 111 -1.96 -4.96 9.06
CA ILE A 111 -0.62 -4.42 9.32
C ILE A 111 -0.69 -3.29 10.35
N PHE A 112 -1.61 -2.33 10.18
CA PHE A 112 -1.77 -1.21 11.10
C PHE A 112 -2.25 -1.66 12.49
N MET A 113 -3.11 -2.69 12.55
CA MET A 113 -3.57 -3.26 13.81
C MET A 113 -2.49 -4.05 14.56
N ILE A 114 -1.62 -4.76 13.84
CA ILE A 114 -0.58 -5.61 14.46
C ILE A 114 0.67 -4.79 14.77
N ASN A 115 1.17 -4.03 13.81
CA ASN A 115 2.45 -3.34 13.92
C ASN A 115 2.31 -1.88 14.39
N GLY A 116 1.07 -1.31 14.37
CA GLY A 116 0.88 0.11 14.52
C GLY A 116 1.46 0.91 13.35
N ILE A 117 1.61 2.21 13.56
CA ILE A 117 2.20 3.13 12.58
C ILE A 117 3.24 4.01 13.26
N GLN A 118 4.20 4.50 12.47
CA GLN A 118 5.11 5.56 12.89
C GLN A 118 4.43 6.91 12.61
N LYS A 119 4.07 7.64 13.67
CA LYS A 119 3.45 8.95 13.58
C LYS A 119 4.49 10.03 13.89
N PRO A 120 4.65 11.05 13.04
CA PRO A 120 5.53 12.15 13.37
C PRO A 120 5.02 12.87 14.62
N VAL A 121 5.92 13.13 15.56
CA VAL A 121 5.62 13.95 16.74
C VAL A 121 5.44 15.39 16.27
N ASP A 122 4.37 16.03 16.70
CA ASP A 122 4.07 17.41 16.28
C ASP A 122 5.04 18.44 16.87
N GLN A 123 5.77 18.08 17.92
CA GLN A 123 6.81 18.95 18.47
C GLN A 123 7.98 19.10 17.48
N PRO A 124 8.60 20.30 17.39
CA PRO A 124 9.70 20.56 16.47
C PRO A 124 11.03 19.99 16.98
N ILE A 125 11.05 18.67 17.24
CA ILE A 125 12.23 17.89 17.67
C ILE A 125 12.82 17.15 16.50
N LEU A 126 14.12 17.29 16.28
CA LEU A 126 14.85 16.70 15.17
C LEU A 126 15.05 15.21 15.38
N GLY A 127 14.47 14.39 14.50
CA GLY A 127 14.61 12.91 14.49
C GLY A 127 15.79 12.45 13.65
N THR A 128 15.98 13.04 12.46
CA THR A 128 17.11 12.74 11.57
C THR A 128 17.67 14.03 10.97
N ILE A 129 18.97 14.04 10.68
CA ILE A 129 19.67 15.14 10.02
C ILE A 129 20.47 14.54 8.87
N MET A 130 20.30 15.10 7.68
CA MET A 130 21.06 14.68 6.48
C MET A 130 22.44 15.36 6.50
N GLU A 131 23.51 14.56 6.40
CA GLU A 131 24.90 15.00 6.59
C GLU A 131 25.36 16.08 5.60
N ASP A 132 24.82 16.06 4.37
CA ASP A 132 25.20 16.97 3.30
C ASP A 132 24.33 18.27 3.22
N LYS A 133 23.41 18.45 4.17
CA LYS A 133 22.46 19.60 4.16
C LYS A 133 22.80 20.66 5.21
N ALA A 134 22.14 21.82 5.08
CA ALA A 134 22.42 23.02 5.83
C ALA A 134 22.34 22.83 7.38
N ALA A 135 21.42 22.00 7.87
CA ALA A 135 21.27 21.73 9.29
C ALA A 135 22.51 21.01 9.89
N ALA A 136 23.04 20.00 9.20
CA ALA A 136 24.26 19.31 9.63
C ALA A 136 25.48 20.21 9.59
N GLN A 137 25.64 21.00 8.51
CA GLN A 137 26.74 21.94 8.34
C GLN A 137 26.75 23.04 9.41
N ALA A 138 25.56 23.47 9.86
CA ALA A 138 25.42 24.43 10.94
C ALA A 138 25.67 23.82 12.33
N GLY A 139 25.71 22.49 12.45
CA GLY A 139 26.00 21.78 13.71
C GLY A 139 24.76 21.44 14.55
N LEU A 140 23.55 21.45 13.97
CA LEU A 140 22.37 20.88 14.61
C LEU A 140 22.52 19.40 14.86
N GLN A 141 21.93 18.90 15.94
CA GLN A 141 22.04 17.50 16.35
C GLN A 141 20.66 16.84 16.48
N VAL A 142 20.62 15.53 16.31
CA VAL A 142 19.40 14.74 16.58
C VAL A 142 18.98 14.94 18.04
N GLY A 143 17.69 15.18 18.24
CA GLY A 143 17.13 15.51 19.55
C GLY A 143 17.05 17.01 19.85
N ASP A 144 17.63 17.88 18.99
CA ASP A 144 17.45 19.32 19.13
C ASP A 144 15.98 19.70 18.96
N ARG A 145 15.51 20.61 19.82
CA ARG A 145 14.18 21.21 19.72
C ARG A 145 14.31 22.61 19.14
N ILE A 146 13.69 22.86 18.01
CA ILE A 146 13.67 24.18 17.41
C ILE A 146 12.69 25.08 18.16
N LEU A 147 13.17 26.21 18.66
CA LEU A 147 12.39 27.18 19.44
C LEU A 147 11.93 28.37 18.61
N ALA A 148 12.77 28.84 17.67
CA ALA A 148 12.47 29.98 16.81
C ALA A 148 13.28 29.97 15.51
N ILE A 149 12.76 30.67 14.49
CA ILE A 149 13.46 31.01 13.25
C ILE A 149 13.35 32.51 13.02
N ASN A 150 14.48 33.20 12.92
CA ASN A 150 14.55 34.67 12.80
C ASN A 150 13.70 35.39 13.89
N GLY A 151 13.63 34.83 15.11
CA GLY A 151 12.83 35.35 16.22
C GLY A 151 11.33 34.96 16.17
N GLU A 152 10.83 34.37 15.06
CA GLU A 152 9.48 33.83 14.97
C GLU A 152 9.41 32.52 15.77
N LYS A 153 8.52 32.45 16.78
CA LYS A 153 8.40 31.31 17.68
C LYS A 153 7.85 30.08 16.90
N ILE A 154 8.48 28.92 17.10
CA ILE A 154 8.09 27.62 16.54
C ILE A 154 7.55 26.76 17.69
N VAL A 155 6.33 26.27 17.56
CA VAL A 155 5.65 25.42 18.56
C VAL A 155 5.42 24.01 18.01
N THR A 156 5.07 23.90 16.75
CA THR A 156 4.77 22.64 16.07
C THR A 156 5.75 22.36 14.94
N TRP A 157 5.82 21.10 14.51
CA TRP A 157 6.57 20.74 13.29
C TRP A 157 6.03 21.47 12.05
N ASN A 158 4.71 21.65 11.99
CA ASN A 158 4.10 22.39 10.89
C ASN A 158 4.52 23.87 10.86
N ASP A 159 4.62 24.54 12.02
CA ASP A 159 5.13 25.92 12.09
C ASP A 159 6.54 26.00 11.52
N LEU A 160 7.41 25.02 11.88
CA LEU A 160 8.77 24.92 11.38
C LEU A 160 8.78 24.85 9.84
N VAL A 161 7.97 23.95 9.27
CA VAL A 161 7.89 23.77 7.81
C VAL A 161 7.37 25.03 7.11
N VAL A 162 6.29 25.63 7.61
CA VAL A 162 5.68 26.84 7.04
C VAL A 162 6.63 28.04 7.15
N THR A 163 7.32 28.17 8.27
CA THR A 163 8.26 29.29 8.44
C THR A 163 9.48 29.16 7.55
N LEU A 164 10.04 27.94 7.36
CA LEU A 164 11.13 27.73 6.42
C LEU A 164 10.77 28.09 4.97
N GLN A 165 9.52 27.87 4.55
CA GLN A 165 9.05 28.23 3.21
C GLN A 165 9.12 29.73 2.89
N LYS A 166 9.18 30.60 3.91
CA LYS A 166 9.29 32.06 3.73
C LYS A 166 10.71 32.49 3.32
N TYR A 167 11.71 31.61 3.45
CA TYR A 167 13.12 31.96 3.31
C TYR A 167 13.89 31.07 2.31
N PRO A 168 13.42 30.91 1.06
CA PRO A 168 14.17 30.15 0.07
C PRO A 168 15.51 30.83 -0.24
N ASP A 169 16.60 30.08 -0.14
CA ASP A 169 17.96 30.53 -0.43
C ASP A 169 18.41 31.81 0.32
N LYS A 170 17.78 32.10 1.48
CA LYS A 170 18.13 33.20 2.36
C LYS A 170 18.69 32.69 3.66
N GLU A 171 19.72 33.35 4.15
CA GLU A 171 20.28 33.03 5.46
C GLU A 171 19.25 33.27 6.57
N ILE A 172 19.11 32.30 7.46
CA ILE A 172 18.23 32.35 8.63
C ILE A 172 19.01 32.02 9.90
N THR A 173 18.52 32.56 11.01
CA THR A 173 18.98 32.21 12.37
C THR A 173 17.98 31.26 12.99
N VAL A 174 18.39 30.03 13.26
CA VAL A 174 17.61 29.02 13.94
C VAL A 174 18.03 28.95 15.39
N THR A 175 17.11 29.21 16.33
CA THR A 175 17.32 29.03 17.76
C THR A 175 16.87 27.62 18.14
N ALA A 176 17.77 26.80 18.67
CA ALA A 176 17.47 25.43 19.09
C ALA A 176 17.96 25.16 20.51
N GLU A 177 17.27 24.26 21.19
CA GLU A 177 17.61 23.75 22.52
C GLU A 177 18.13 22.31 22.40
N HIS A 178 19.31 22.06 22.94
CA HIS A 178 19.91 20.74 23.09
C HIS A 178 20.20 20.46 24.54
N GLN A 179 19.59 19.49 25.19
CA GLN A 179 19.79 19.11 26.59
C GLN A 179 19.75 20.31 27.57
N GLY A 180 18.81 21.24 27.34
CA GLY A 180 18.63 22.44 28.16
C GLY A 180 19.52 23.64 27.78
N ALA A 181 20.47 23.48 26.87
CA ALA A 181 21.30 24.57 26.37
C ALA A 181 20.70 25.17 25.09
N VAL A 182 20.41 26.47 25.10
CA VAL A 182 19.88 27.17 23.93
C VAL A 182 21.02 27.80 23.13
N LYS A 183 21.04 27.53 21.82
CA LYS A 183 22.04 28.06 20.88
C LYS A 183 21.39 28.57 19.59
N ASN A 184 22.07 29.53 18.97
CA ASN A 184 21.69 30.03 17.65
C ASN A 184 22.60 29.43 16.56
N TYR A 185 21.98 28.98 15.47
CA TYR A 185 22.64 28.39 14.31
C TYR A 185 22.28 29.22 13.07
N GLN A 186 23.30 29.59 12.29
CA GLN A 186 23.09 30.27 11.02
C GLN A 186 23.15 29.27 9.88
N MET A 187 22.16 29.29 9.00
CA MET A 187 22.09 28.39 7.85
C MET A 187 21.22 28.95 6.73
N THR A 188 21.40 28.43 5.54
CA THR A 188 20.62 28.82 4.35
C THR A 188 19.81 27.63 3.86
N PRO A 189 18.46 27.66 3.96
CA PRO A 189 17.61 26.62 3.36
C PRO A 189 17.77 26.61 1.85
N ALA A 190 18.22 25.51 1.25
CA ALA A 190 18.34 25.36 -0.18
C ALA A 190 16.99 24.95 -0.80
N TYR A 191 16.61 25.58 -1.91
CA TYR A 191 15.42 25.17 -2.64
C TYR A 191 15.64 23.79 -3.28
N ASP A 192 14.76 22.84 -2.98
CA ASP A 192 14.80 21.49 -3.52
C ASP A 192 13.70 21.32 -4.58
N ALA A 193 14.10 21.12 -5.84
CA ALA A 193 13.18 21.01 -6.97
C ALA A 193 12.31 19.74 -6.90
N GLN A 194 12.80 18.67 -6.27
CA GLN A 194 12.06 17.43 -6.13
C GLN A 194 10.87 17.61 -5.16
N TYR A 195 11.07 18.36 -4.08
CA TYR A 195 10.03 18.63 -3.07
C TYR A 195 9.30 19.95 -3.29
N GLY A 196 9.74 20.77 -4.25
CA GLY A 196 9.13 22.07 -4.57
C GLY A 196 9.18 23.09 -3.42
N ARG A 197 10.12 22.95 -2.47
CA ARG A 197 10.23 23.79 -1.27
C ARG A 197 11.67 23.89 -0.76
N PRO A 198 12.00 24.95 0.03
CA PRO A 198 13.28 25.03 0.69
C PRO A 198 13.43 23.99 1.79
N LEU A 199 14.59 23.34 1.86
CA LEU A 199 14.93 22.32 2.82
C LEU A 199 16.24 22.65 3.56
N ILE A 200 16.32 22.28 4.86
CA ILE A 200 17.56 22.31 5.62
C ILE A 200 18.09 20.90 5.93
N GLY A 201 17.39 19.85 5.48
CA GLY A 201 17.81 18.45 5.64
C GLY A 201 17.50 17.86 7.00
N ILE A 202 16.30 18.07 7.52
CA ILE A 202 15.82 17.51 8.79
C ILE A 202 14.51 16.74 8.61
N SER A 203 14.27 15.77 9.51
CA SER A 203 12.97 15.11 9.65
C SER A 203 12.50 15.11 11.10
N PRO A 204 11.18 14.97 11.35
CA PRO A 204 10.65 14.92 12.70
C PRO A 204 11.08 13.64 13.44
N THR A 205 10.97 13.67 14.75
CA THR A 205 10.95 12.43 15.54
C THR A 205 9.64 11.70 15.31
N TYR A 206 9.69 10.39 15.27
CA TYR A 206 8.50 9.54 15.12
C TYR A 206 8.24 8.79 16.42
N GLU A 207 6.98 8.62 16.75
CA GLU A 207 6.53 7.77 17.85
C GLU A 207 5.69 6.60 17.32
N GLN A 208 5.76 5.47 18.03
CA GLN A 208 4.91 4.33 17.75
C GLN A 208 3.48 4.65 18.19
N TYR A 209 2.56 4.65 17.26
CA TYR A 209 1.14 4.88 17.49
C TYR A 209 0.34 3.63 17.13
N GLN A 210 -0.55 3.21 18.03
CA GLN A 210 -1.45 2.09 17.81
C GLN A 210 -2.85 2.62 17.48
N PRO A 211 -3.28 2.55 16.21
CA PRO A 211 -4.60 3.03 15.82
C PRO A 211 -5.71 2.14 16.36
N GLY A 212 -6.87 2.72 16.63
CA GLY A 212 -8.09 1.96 16.93
C GLY A 212 -8.64 1.25 15.68
N VAL A 213 -9.55 0.29 15.88
CA VAL A 213 -10.12 -0.56 14.80
C VAL A 213 -10.69 0.29 13.63
N VAL A 214 -11.51 1.30 13.95
CA VAL A 214 -12.13 2.14 12.92
C VAL A 214 -11.07 3.00 12.21
N GLU A 215 -10.12 3.53 12.96
CA GLU A 215 -9.02 4.32 12.40
C GLU A 215 -8.13 3.47 11.48
N ALA A 216 -7.73 2.28 11.91
CA ALA A 216 -6.96 1.34 11.08
C ALA A 216 -7.70 0.96 9.79
N ALA A 217 -9.03 0.74 9.85
CA ALA A 217 -9.84 0.43 8.68
C ALA A 217 -9.92 1.62 7.69
N THR A 218 -10.15 2.83 8.21
CA THR A 218 -10.18 4.05 7.37
C THR A 218 -8.81 4.37 6.78
N MET A 219 -7.74 4.17 7.53
CA MET A 219 -6.37 4.31 7.04
C MET A 219 -6.04 3.28 5.96
N GLY A 220 -6.41 2.01 6.15
CA GLY A 220 -6.21 0.95 5.16
C GLY A 220 -6.91 1.25 3.83
N ALA A 221 -8.17 1.70 3.89
CA ALA A 221 -8.91 2.15 2.72
C ALA A 221 -8.29 3.38 2.06
N GLY A 222 -7.88 4.37 2.87
CA GLY A 222 -7.21 5.59 2.41
C GLY A 222 -5.87 5.30 1.71
N TYR A 223 -5.06 4.41 2.28
CA TYR A 223 -3.78 4.03 1.70
C TYR A 223 -3.95 3.24 0.40
N THR A 224 -4.92 2.31 0.36
CA THR A 224 -5.27 1.60 -0.87
C THR A 224 -5.72 2.57 -1.97
N LYS A 225 -6.60 3.51 -1.64
CA LYS A 225 -7.01 4.57 -2.57
C LYS A 225 -5.81 5.38 -3.07
N TYR A 226 -4.91 5.80 -2.19
CA TYR A 226 -3.70 6.54 -2.56
C TYR A 226 -2.85 5.76 -3.58
N ILE A 227 -2.60 4.46 -3.33
CA ILE A 227 -1.83 3.60 -4.25
C ILE A 227 -2.51 3.51 -5.62
N ILE A 228 -3.84 3.31 -5.66
CA ILE A 228 -4.59 3.23 -6.93
C ILE A 228 -4.42 4.52 -7.74
N PHE A 229 -4.58 5.69 -7.11
CA PHE A 229 -4.43 6.96 -7.81
C PHE A 229 -2.97 7.23 -8.23
N ALA A 230 -2.00 6.85 -7.41
CA ALA A 230 -0.58 6.95 -7.78
C ALA A 230 -0.24 6.06 -8.99
N MET A 231 -0.81 4.86 -9.06
CA MET A 231 -0.67 3.98 -10.24
C MET A 231 -1.31 4.60 -11.50
N ILE A 232 -2.50 5.18 -11.38
CA ILE A 232 -3.19 5.84 -12.50
C ILE A 232 -2.37 7.04 -12.98
N ASP A 233 -1.87 7.89 -12.07
CA ASP A 233 -1.01 9.02 -12.39
C ASP A 233 0.30 8.57 -13.06
N GLY A 234 0.93 7.51 -12.53
CA GLY A 234 2.11 6.90 -13.15
C GLY A 234 1.86 6.41 -14.57
N LEU A 235 0.76 5.70 -14.80
CA LEU A 235 0.35 5.26 -16.14
C LEU A 235 0.08 6.46 -17.07
N GLN A 236 -0.59 7.49 -16.60
CA GLN A 236 -0.82 8.71 -17.36
C GLN A 236 0.50 9.36 -17.77
N LYS A 237 1.47 9.47 -16.86
CA LYS A 237 2.81 10.02 -17.17
C LYS A 237 3.56 9.20 -18.22
N ILE A 238 3.45 7.87 -18.17
CA ILE A 238 4.04 6.98 -19.19
C ILE A 238 3.36 7.21 -20.54
N ILE A 239 2.04 7.24 -20.61
CA ILE A 239 1.27 7.43 -21.85
C ILE A 239 1.56 8.81 -22.48
N THR A 240 1.72 9.84 -21.67
CA THR A 240 2.02 11.21 -22.12
C THR A 240 3.50 11.44 -22.42
N GLY A 241 4.37 10.45 -22.20
CA GLY A 241 5.82 10.58 -22.40
C GLY A 241 6.54 11.42 -21.35
N ALA A 242 5.86 11.77 -20.25
CA ALA A 242 6.43 12.52 -19.13
C ALA A 242 7.31 11.64 -18.20
N ALA A 243 7.21 10.33 -18.32
CA ALA A 243 8.05 9.36 -17.61
C ALA A 243 8.46 8.22 -18.55
N PRO A 244 9.64 7.59 -18.34
CA PRO A 244 10.04 6.44 -19.12
C PRO A 244 9.08 5.26 -18.88
N ALA A 245 8.83 4.47 -19.93
CA ALA A 245 7.99 3.27 -19.86
C ALA A 245 8.74 2.09 -19.18
N ASP A 246 9.02 2.23 -17.91
CA ASP A 246 9.62 1.15 -17.10
C ASP A 246 8.52 0.37 -16.39
N VAL A 247 7.77 -0.41 -17.18
CA VAL A 247 6.67 -1.25 -16.68
C VAL A 247 7.19 -2.65 -16.39
N SER A 248 7.29 -2.98 -15.13
CA SER A 248 7.64 -4.33 -14.68
C SER A 248 6.47 -5.30 -14.89
N GLY A 249 6.64 -6.29 -15.76
CA GLY A 249 5.70 -7.38 -15.91
C GLY A 249 5.73 -8.38 -14.73
N PRO A 250 5.08 -9.54 -14.83
CA PRO A 250 5.04 -10.55 -13.76
C PRO A 250 6.42 -10.96 -13.23
N ILE A 251 7.44 -10.96 -14.09
CA ILE A 251 8.84 -11.25 -13.70
C ILE A 251 9.38 -10.14 -12.80
N GLY A 252 9.08 -8.87 -13.08
CA GLY A 252 9.47 -7.75 -12.24
C GLY A 252 8.81 -7.79 -10.87
N VAL A 253 7.52 -8.12 -10.80
CA VAL A 253 6.79 -8.32 -9.54
C VAL A 253 7.42 -9.46 -8.73
N ALA A 254 7.76 -10.58 -9.38
CA ALA A 254 8.45 -11.70 -8.74
C ALA A 254 9.81 -11.29 -8.16
N LYS A 255 10.59 -10.48 -8.90
CA LYS A 255 11.88 -9.95 -8.44
C LYS A 255 11.72 -9.04 -7.22
N MET A 256 10.79 -8.08 -7.26
CA MET A 256 10.49 -7.20 -6.12
C MET A 256 10.05 -7.99 -4.88
N ALA A 257 9.17 -8.98 -5.03
CA ALA A 257 8.75 -9.85 -3.94
C ALA A 257 9.93 -10.62 -3.33
N GLY A 258 10.88 -11.05 -4.15
CA GLY A 258 12.11 -11.69 -3.69
C GLY A 258 13.07 -10.76 -2.97
N GLU A 259 13.20 -9.52 -3.41
CA GLU A 259 14.04 -8.49 -2.77
C GLU A 259 13.50 -8.09 -1.39
N MET A 260 12.16 -8.04 -1.24
CA MET A 260 11.51 -7.76 0.05
C MET A 260 11.58 -8.95 1.03
N ALA A 261 11.79 -10.17 0.55
CA ALA A 261 11.85 -11.38 1.36
C ALA A 261 13.26 -11.73 1.86
N ASN A 262 14.29 -11.00 1.43
CA ASN A 262 15.69 -11.13 1.86
C ASN A 262 16.05 -10.00 2.83
#